data_d218ef470a4fffb605d20a3d5756cedb
#
_entry.id   d218ef470a4fffb605d20a3d5756cedb
#
_cell.length_a   1.000
_cell.length_b   1.000
_cell.length_c   1.000
_cell.angle_alpha   90.00
_cell.angle_beta   90.00
_cell.angle_gamma   90.00
#
_symmetry.space_group_name_H-M   'P 1'
#
loop_
_entity.id
_entity.type
_entity.pdbx_description
1 polymer ?
#
loop_
_entity_poly.entity_id
_entity_poly.type
_entity_poly.pdbx_seq_one_letter_code
_entity_poly.pdbx_strand_id
1 'polypeptide(L)'
;MKKTMINQTHIEGILYEHDLQAKVSGDTSKNPGTPFITGTISIATDDAMTNIVPVHFTYVTATFGSGKPNDTYTTLNNIVNGTFGSYMKDGADKAVKLRVDSALGLNEFYTDRNGKEELVSAKRNEGGFVHKVDTLDEDEKVRNTFKADMIINCVTHYDPTISNFYIIHIISHSNMDSLGFDTLY
;
A
#
# COMPACT_ATOMS: atom_id res chain seq x y z
N MET A 1 -15.39 25.06 0.99
CA MET A 1 -14.97 23.80 0.37
C MET A 1 -13.92 23.16 1.27
N LYS A 2 -14.17 21.95 1.79
CA LYS A 2 -13.16 21.24 2.60
C LYS A 2 -12.08 20.74 1.67
N LYS A 3 -10.84 21.23 1.76
CA LYS A 3 -9.73 20.77 0.93
C LYS A 3 -9.39 19.33 1.37
N THR A 4 -9.48 18.38 0.45
CA THR A 4 -9.02 17.01 0.71
C THR A 4 -7.50 17.02 0.71
N MET A 5 -6.89 16.58 1.81
CA MET A 5 -5.43 16.45 1.93
C MET A 5 -4.93 15.30 1.05
N ILE A 6 -3.80 15.52 0.41
CA ILE A 6 -3.14 14.50 -0.42
C ILE A 6 -2.45 13.50 0.50
N ASN A 7 -2.66 12.22 0.24
CA ASN A 7 -1.93 11.07 0.78
C ASN A 7 -1.91 10.02 -0.33
N GLN A 8 -0.86 10.02 -1.12
CA GLN A 8 -0.78 9.21 -2.34
C GLN A 8 0.59 8.60 -2.49
N THR A 9 0.63 7.28 -2.70
CA THR A 9 1.81 6.56 -3.13
C THR A 9 1.63 6.16 -4.59
N HIS A 10 2.69 6.29 -5.37
CA HIS A 10 2.79 5.79 -6.73
C HIS A 10 3.91 4.76 -6.76
N ILE A 11 3.57 3.53 -7.15
CA ILE A 11 4.48 2.39 -7.16
C ILE A 11 4.39 1.75 -8.54
N GLU A 12 5.51 1.71 -9.25
CA GLU A 12 5.60 1.10 -10.57
C GLU A 12 6.77 0.13 -10.61
N GLY A 13 6.54 -1.07 -11.16
CA GLY A 13 7.59 -2.09 -11.20
C GLY A 13 7.10 -3.45 -11.65
N ILE A 14 7.92 -4.45 -11.40
CA ILE A 14 7.63 -5.85 -11.73
C ILE A 14 6.99 -6.54 -10.53
N LEU A 15 5.92 -7.31 -10.77
CA LEU A 15 5.35 -8.16 -9.73
C LEU A 15 6.41 -9.18 -9.26
N TYR A 16 6.96 -8.96 -8.08
CA TYR A 16 7.98 -9.82 -7.49
C TYR A 16 7.38 -11.11 -6.96
N GLU A 17 6.40 -10.99 -6.06
CA GLU A 17 5.64 -12.11 -5.48
C GLU A 17 4.28 -11.65 -4.99
N HIS A 18 3.41 -12.57 -4.58
CA HIS A 18 2.13 -12.28 -3.96
C HIS A 18 1.64 -13.40 -3.05
N ASP A 19 0.78 -13.05 -2.08
CA ASP A 19 0.02 -13.98 -1.25
C ASP A 19 -1.51 -13.84 -1.43
N LEU A 20 -1.94 -13.27 -2.57
CA LEU A 20 -3.34 -13.00 -2.88
C LEU A 20 -4.19 -14.27 -2.80
N GLN A 21 -5.38 -14.13 -2.22
CA GLN A 21 -6.37 -15.18 -2.08
C GLN A 21 -7.74 -14.70 -2.54
N ALA A 22 -8.40 -15.50 -3.36
CA ALA A 22 -9.82 -15.33 -3.67
C ALA A 22 -10.65 -15.96 -2.54
N LYS A 23 -11.57 -15.20 -1.98
CA LYS A 23 -12.45 -15.59 -0.87
C LYS A 23 -13.89 -15.21 -1.17
N VAL A 24 -14.80 -15.74 -0.35
CA VAL A 24 -16.23 -15.37 -0.35
C VAL A 24 -16.58 -14.87 1.04
N SER A 25 -17.31 -13.78 1.12
CA SER A 25 -17.74 -13.21 2.39
C SER A 25 -18.72 -14.14 3.13
N GLY A 26 -18.49 -14.29 4.44
CA GLY A 26 -19.31 -15.15 5.28
C GLY A 26 -20.71 -14.61 5.55
N ASP A 27 -21.58 -15.46 6.12
CA ASP A 27 -23.01 -15.18 6.35
C ASP A 27 -23.26 -14.00 7.30
N THR A 28 -22.29 -13.69 8.18
CA THR A 28 -22.38 -12.58 9.15
C THR A 28 -21.88 -11.25 8.59
N SER A 29 -21.36 -11.25 7.36
CA SER A 29 -20.87 -10.02 6.71
C SER A 29 -22.02 -9.13 6.24
N LYS A 30 -21.73 -7.84 6.01
CA LYS A 30 -22.72 -6.90 5.46
C LYS A 30 -23.25 -7.33 4.09
N ASN A 31 -22.45 -8.03 3.29
CA ASN A 31 -22.80 -8.54 1.96
C ASN A 31 -22.37 -10.02 1.87
N PRO A 32 -23.19 -10.94 2.42
CA PRO A 32 -22.87 -12.36 2.38
C PRO A 32 -22.74 -12.92 0.96
N GLY A 33 -21.88 -13.92 0.78
CA GLY A 33 -21.72 -14.60 -0.51
C GLY A 33 -20.99 -13.78 -1.58
N THR A 34 -20.46 -12.59 -1.24
CA THR A 34 -19.75 -11.75 -2.21
C THR A 34 -18.32 -12.24 -2.42
N PRO A 35 -17.90 -12.58 -3.65
CA PRO A 35 -16.52 -12.89 -3.96
C PRO A 35 -15.63 -11.66 -3.81
N PHE A 36 -14.45 -11.83 -3.19
CA PHE A 36 -13.45 -10.78 -3.05
C PHE A 36 -12.04 -11.35 -3.07
N ILE A 37 -11.07 -10.47 -3.34
CA ILE A 37 -9.65 -10.78 -3.26
C ILE A 37 -9.04 -10.01 -2.08
N THR A 38 -8.18 -10.70 -1.34
CA THR A 38 -7.41 -10.15 -0.21
C THR A 38 -5.98 -10.66 -0.27
N GLY A 39 -5.05 -9.96 0.38
CA GLY A 39 -3.64 -10.33 0.45
C GLY A 39 -2.73 -9.18 0.04
N THR A 40 -1.49 -9.51 -0.26
CA THR A 40 -0.43 -8.55 -0.57
C THR A 40 0.18 -8.87 -1.93
N ILE A 41 0.52 -7.84 -2.69
CA ILE A 41 1.44 -7.92 -3.81
C ILE A 41 2.73 -7.22 -3.43
N SER A 42 3.88 -7.79 -3.78
CA SER A 42 5.20 -7.20 -3.62
C SER A 42 5.72 -6.79 -4.99
N ILE A 43 6.08 -5.52 -5.16
CA ILE A 43 6.51 -4.94 -6.44
C ILE A 43 7.97 -4.54 -6.32
N ALA A 44 8.83 -5.06 -7.22
CA ALA A 44 10.20 -4.62 -7.37
C ALA A 44 10.21 -3.34 -8.24
N THR A 45 10.66 -2.22 -7.67
CA THR A 45 10.62 -0.91 -8.31
C THR A 45 11.92 -0.52 -8.99
N ASP A 46 12.98 -1.29 -8.78
CA ASP A 46 14.29 -1.15 -9.42
C ASP A 46 14.60 -2.35 -10.32
N ASP A 47 15.45 -2.16 -11.31
CA ASP A 47 15.82 -3.21 -12.26
C ASP A 47 16.69 -4.30 -11.60
N ALA A 48 17.36 -3.99 -10.49
CA ALA A 48 18.14 -4.94 -9.70
C ALA A 48 17.29 -5.84 -8.79
N MET A 49 15.98 -5.63 -8.70
CA MET A 49 15.03 -6.37 -7.83
C MET A 49 15.39 -6.31 -6.35
N THR A 50 15.96 -5.21 -5.89
CA THR A 50 16.40 -5.01 -4.50
C THR A 50 15.43 -4.16 -3.69
N ASN A 51 14.71 -3.23 -4.34
CA ASN A 51 13.74 -2.36 -3.70
C ASN A 51 12.33 -2.93 -3.90
N ILE A 52 11.89 -3.75 -2.94
CA ILE A 52 10.61 -4.45 -3.01
C ILE A 52 9.59 -3.76 -2.11
N VAL A 53 8.50 -3.29 -2.70
CA VAL A 53 7.46 -2.51 -2.02
C VAL A 53 6.18 -3.35 -1.90
N PRO A 54 5.72 -3.68 -0.68
CA PRO A 54 4.47 -4.38 -0.47
C PRO A 54 3.27 -3.43 -0.54
N VAL A 55 2.18 -3.89 -1.16
CA VAL A 55 0.86 -3.23 -1.18
C VAL A 55 -0.20 -4.22 -0.72
N HIS A 56 -0.96 -3.86 0.31
CA HIS A 56 -1.95 -4.74 0.92
C HIS A 56 -3.36 -4.42 0.47
N PHE A 57 -4.15 -5.46 0.20
CA PHE A 57 -5.56 -5.41 -0.18
C PHE A 57 -6.39 -6.18 0.84
N THR A 58 -7.34 -5.50 1.48
CA THR A 58 -8.18 -6.12 2.50
C THR A 58 -9.42 -6.77 1.89
N TYR A 59 -10.11 -6.05 0.99
CA TYR A 59 -11.40 -6.51 0.44
C TYR A 59 -11.64 -5.86 -0.93
N VAL A 60 -11.25 -6.53 -1.99
CA VAL A 60 -11.42 -6.05 -3.36
C VAL A 60 -12.48 -6.89 -4.07
N THR A 61 -13.59 -6.28 -4.44
CA THR A 61 -14.73 -6.91 -5.12
C THR A 61 -14.75 -6.59 -6.61
N ALA A 62 -15.42 -7.41 -7.40
CA ALA A 62 -15.53 -7.27 -8.85
C ALA A 62 -16.22 -5.97 -9.29
N THR A 63 -17.06 -5.41 -8.43
CA THR A 63 -17.76 -4.13 -8.66
C THR A 63 -17.62 -3.24 -7.45
N PHE A 64 -17.57 -1.93 -7.68
CA PHE A 64 -17.71 -0.94 -6.62
C PHE A 64 -19.13 -0.93 -6.05
N GLY A 65 -19.32 -0.31 -4.87
CA GLY A 65 -20.66 -0.13 -4.29
C GLY A 65 -21.65 0.65 -5.18
N SER A 66 -21.14 1.37 -6.18
CA SER A 66 -21.91 2.03 -7.23
C SER A 66 -22.37 1.07 -8.37
N GLY A 67 -21.99 -0.21 -8.33
CA GLY A 67 -22.25 -1.20 -9.38
C GLY A 67 -21.28 -1.12 -10.58
N LYS A 68 -20.35 -0.16 -10.61
CA LYS A 68 -19.37 -0.07 -11.70
C LYS A 68 -18.31 -1.18 -11.58
N PRO A 69 -17.79 -1.71 -12.71
CA PRO A 69 -16.70 -2.66 -12.71
C PRO A 69 -15.46 -2.10 -11.98
N ASN A 70 -14.73 -2.99 -11.32
CA ASN A 70 -13.51 -2.68 -10.61
C ASN A 70 -12.31 -3.31 -11.33
N ASP A 71 -11.58 -2.52 -12.10
CA ASP A 71 -10.43 -2.98 -12.88
C ASP A 71 -9.30 -3.53 -12.00
N THR A 72 -9.15 -3.01 -10.77
CA THR A 72 -8.23 -3.57 -9.78
C THR A 72 -8.54 -5.03 -9.48
N TYR A 73 -9.84 -5.37 -9.28
CA TYR A 73 -10.24 -6.76 -9.09
C TYR A 73 -9.84 -7.63 -10.28
N THR A 74 -10.07 -7.17 -11.50
CA THR A 74 -9.72 -7.90 -12.72
C THR A 74 -8.21 -8.17 -12.78
N THR A 75 -7.38 -7.15 -12.50
CA THR A 75 -5.92 -7.29 -12.49
C THR A 75 -5.46 -8.27 -11.40
N LEU A 76 -5.95 -8.13 -10.16
CA LEU A 76 -5.61 -9.03 -9.06
C LEU A 76 -6.10 -10.47 -9.33
N ASN A 77 -7.27 -10.64 -9.92
CA ASN A 77 -7.79 -11.96 -10.28
C ASN A 77 -6.92 -12.64 -11.35
N ASN A 78 -6.38 -11.89 -12.31
CA ASN A 78 -5.44 -12.42 -13.30
C ASN A 78 -4.10 -12.85 -12.67
N ILE A 79 -3.68 -12.24 -11.56
CA ILE A 79 -2.54 -12.69 -10.77
C ILE A 79 -2.89 -13.98 -10.02
N VAL A 80 -4.03 -14.02 -9.33
CA VAL A 80 -4.48 -15.19 -8.54
C VAL A 80 -4.61 -16.44 -9.40
N ASN A 81 -5.17 -16.32 -10.60
CA ASN A 81 -5.39 -17.43 -11.50
C ASN A 81 -4.16 -17.78 -12.39
N GLY A 82 -3.04 -17.04 -12.23
CA GLY A 82 -1.79 -17.30 -12.93
C GLY A 82 -1.74 -16.82 -14.39
N THR A 83 -2.73 -16.02 -14.85
CA THR A 83 -2.67 -15.35 -16.16
C THR A 83 -1.55 -14.32 -16.20
N PHE A 84 -1.31 -13.63 -15.07
CA PHE A 84 -0.18 -12.74 -14.86
C PHE A 84 0.83 -13.42 -13.94
N GLY A 85 2.06 -13.61 -14.46
CA GLY A 85 3.15 -14.25 -13.72
C GLY A 85 3.82 -13.29 -12.74
N SER A 86 4.52 -13.88 -11.75
CA SER A 86 5.39 -13.16 -10.82
C SER A 86 6.84 -13.58 -10.99
N TYR A 87 7.77 -12.68 -10.61
CA TYR A 87 9.20 -12.94 -10.76
C TYR A 87 9.67 -14.19 -10.03
N MET A 88 9.28 -14.35 -8.77
CA MET A 88 9.71 -15.46 -7.93
C MET A 88 9.17 -16.81 -8.41
N LYS A 89 7.98 -16.86 -8.98
CA LYS A 89 7.33 -18.09 -9.41
C LYS A 89 7.62 -18.44 -10.87
N ASP A 90 7.58 -17.43 -11.75
CA ASP A 90 7.51 -17.64 -13.19
C ASP A 90 8.72 -17.08 -13.95
N GLY A 91 9.62 -16.36 -13.26
CA GLY A 91 10.80 -15.71 -13.82
C GLY A 91 10.54 -14.34 -14.45
N ALA A 92 11.63 -13.65 -14.78
CA ALA A 92 11.60 -12.27 -15.29
C ALA A 92 10.77 -12.10 -16.57
N ASP A 93 10.86 -13.05 -17.50
CA ASP A 93 10.20 -12.96 -18.80
C ASP A 93 8.67 -13.02 -18.73
N LYS A 94 8.13 -13.62 -17.66
CA LYS A 94 6.70 -13.80 -17.47
C LYS A 94 6.10 -12.88 -16.40
N ALA A 95 6.96 -12.25 -15.62
CA ALA A 95 6.52 -11.36 -14.55
C ALA A 95 5.83 -10.12 -15.12
N VAL A 96 4.61 -9.86 -14.66
CA VAL A 96 3.83 -8.72 -15.13
C VAL A 96 4.37 -7.41 -14.57
N LYS A 97 4.37 -6.38 -15.41
CA LYS A 97 4.65 -5.01 -15.01
C LYS A 97 3.37 -4.35 -14.51
N LEU A 98 3.43 -3.74 -13.35
CA LEU A 98 2.30 -3.13 -12.69
C LEU A 98 2.58 -1.68 -12.31
N ARG A 99 1.53 -0.88 -12.33
CA ARG A 99 1.46 0.42 -11.67
C ARG A 99 0.37 0.38 -10.61
N VAL A 100 0.71 0.84 -9.42
CA VAL A 100 -0.20 0.94 -8.29
C VAL A 100 -0.22 2.35 -7.76
N ASP A 101 -1.39 2.96 -7.76
CA ASP A 101 -1.67 4.23 -7.11
C ASP A 101 -2.47 3.95 -5.85
N SER A 102 -1.84 4.11 -4.68
CA SER A 102 -2.38 3.75 -3.37
C SER A 102 -2.22 4.88 -2.35
N ALA A 103 -2.46 4.60 -1.09
CA ALA A 103 -2.22 5.52 0.02
C ALA A 103 -1.47 4.83 1.15
N LEU A 104 -0.74 5.60 1.95
CA LEU A 104 -0.23 5.08 3.22
C LEU A 104 -1.38 4.99 4.22
N GLY A 105 -1.55 3.81 4.80
CA GLY A 105 -2.51 3.53 5.85
C GLY A 105 -1.84 3.14 7.16
N LEU A 106 -2.49 3.44 8.26
CA LEU A 106 -2.14 2.98 9.59
C LEU A 106 -3.14 1.88 9.97
N ASN A 107 -2.63 0.67 10.22
CA ASN A 107 -3.43 -0.44 10.70
C ASN A 107 -3.06 -0.70 12.16
N GLU A 108 -3.98 -0.38 13.06
CA GLU A 108 -3.82 -0.58 14.50
C GLU A 108 -4.75 -1.69 14.95
N PHE A 109 -4.19 -2.66 15.66
CA PHE A 109 -4.96 -3.77 16.21
C PHE A 109 -4.29 -4.29 17.50
N TYR A 110 -5.12 -4.82 18.39
CA TYR A 110 -4.64 -5.50 19.59
C TYR A 110 -4.35 -6.95 19.27
N THR A 111 -3.21 -7.43 19.77
CA THR A 111 -2.84 -8.84 19.70
C THR A 111 -2.42 -9.33 21.08
N ASP A 112 -2.71 -10.60 21.38
CA ASP A 112 -2.20 -11.24 22.60
C ASP A 112 -0.78 -11.75 22.35
N ARG A 113 0.19 -11.22 23.09
CA ARG A 113 1.54 -11.76 23.16
C ARG A 113 1.83 -12.18 24.59
N ASN A 114 1.92 -13.48 24.80
CA ASN A 114 2.23 -14.08 26.11
C ASN A 114 1.21 -13.69 27.22
N GLY A 115 -0.10 -13.65 26.89
CA GLY A 115 -1.15 -13.33 27.83
C GLY A 115 -1.27 -11.82 28.15
N LYS A 116 -0.64 -10.95 27.35
CA LYS A 116 -0.80 -9.50 27.43
C LYS A 116 -1.33 -8.95 26.13
N GLU A 117 -2.38 -8.15 26.20
CA GLU A 117 -2.82 -7.35 25.04
C GLU A 117 -1.77 -6.29 24.72
N GLU A 118 -1.27 -6.32 23.48
CA GLU A 118 -0.31 -5.35 22.96
C GLU A 118 -0.92 -4.67 21.73
N LEU A 119 -0.89 -3.34 21.69
CA LEU A 119 -1.28 -2.57 20.51
C LEU A 119 -0.18 -2.67 19.47
N VAL A 120 -0.51 -3.24 18.31
CA VAL A 120 0.36 -3.27 17.14
C VAL A 120 -0.09 -2.19 16.18
N SER A 121 0.85 -1.32 15.80
CA SER A 121 0.65 -0.25 14.83
C SER A 121 1.51 -0.55 13.60
N ALA A 122 0.90 -0.86 12.48
CA ALA A 122 1.57 -1.19 11.22
C ALA A 122 1.27 -0.16 10.14
N LYS A 123 2.31 0.51 9.65
CA LYS A 123 2.22 1.40 8.49
C LYS A 123 2.37 0.57 7.22
N ARG A 124 1.47 0.75 6.26
CA ARG A 124 1.50 -0.01 5.01
C ARG A 124 0.87 0.77 3.86
N ASN A 125 1.25 0.42 2.64
CA ASN A 125 0.50 0.85 1.46
C ASN A 125 -0.80 0.05 1.40
N GLU A 126 -1.93 0.74 1.41
CA GLU A 126 -3.25 0.11 1.46
C GLU A 126 -4.08 0.41 0.22
N GLY A 127 -4.63 -0.67 -0.35
CA GLY A 127 -5.61 -0.59 -1.41
C GLY A 127 -5.08 0.09 -2.67
N GLY A 128 -5.95 0.84 -3.33
CA GLY A 128 -5.61 1.63 -4.50
C GLY A 128 -6.03 1.00 -5.81
N PHE A 129 -5.53 1.61 -6.88
CA PHE A 129 -5.78 1.18 -8.25
C PHE A 129 -4.57 0.43 -8.79
N VAL A 130 -4.78 -0.78 -9.29
CA VAL A 130 -3.72 -1.61 -9.87
C VAL A 130 -3.96 -1.75 -11.36
N HIS A 131 -2.98 -1.36 -12.14
CA HIS A 131 -3.01 -1.45 -13.60
C HIS A 131 -1.82 -2.24 -14.13
N LYS A 132 -2.07 -3.12 -15.10
CA LYS A 132 -1.01 -3.66 -15.93
C LYS A 132 -0.48 -2.54 -16.83
N VAL A 133 0.84 -2.44 -16.96
CA VAL A 133 1.53 -1.55 -17.89
C VAL A 133 2.43 -2.36 -18.84
N ASP A 134 2.66 -1.85 -20.03
CA ASP A 134 3.54 -2.52 -20.99
C ASP A 134 5.00 -2.13 -20.79
N THR A 135 5.25 -0.89 -20.38
CA THR A 135 6.59 -0.34 -20.11
C THR A 135 6.63 0.29 -18.73
N LEU A 136 7.76 0.21 -18.04
CA LEU A 136 8.04 0.94 -16.82
C LEU A 136 8.66 2.30 -17.16
N ASP A 137 8.54 3.26 -16.23
CA ASP A 137 9.26 4.52 -16.35
C ASP A 137 10.78 4.26 -16.36
N GLU A 138 11.51 4.98 -17.22
CA GLU A 138 12.96 4.79 -17.36
C GLU A 138 13.72 5.29 -16.13
N ASP A 139 13.22 6.31 -15.45
CA ASP A 139 13.79 6.80 -14.19
C ASP A 139 13.23 6.01 -12.99
N GLU A 140 14.03 5.08 -12.46
CA GLU A 140 13.67 4.29 -11.28
C GLU A 140 13.27 5.13 -10.06
N LYS A 141 13.76 6.38 -9.95
CA LYS A 141 13.45 7.25 -8.81
C LYS A 141 11.99 7.70 -8.77
N VAL A 142 11.31 7.71 -9.92
CA VAL A 142 9.89 8.06 -9.99
C VAL A 142 8.96 6.86 -9.83
N ARG A 143 9.50 5.63 -9.94
CA ARG A 143 8.74 4.39 -9.80
C ARG A 143 8.22 4.12 -8.38
N ASN A 144 8.80 4.77 -7.36
CA ASN A 144 8.35 4.66 -5.99
C ASN A 144 8.36 6.04 -5.32
N THR A 145 7.23 6.71 -5.36
CA THR A 145 7.10 8.06 -4.83
C THR A 145 5.93 8.19 -3.86
N PHE A 146 6.10 9.05 -2.87
CA PHE A 146 5.07 9.42 -1.92
C PHE A 146 4.81 10.91 -1.97
N LYS A 147 3.53 11.29 -2.07
CA LYS A 147 3.08 12.67 -2.06
C LYS A 147 2.02 12.86 -0.98
N ALA A 148 2.27 13.80 -0.07
CA ALA A 148 1.35 14.11 1.00
C ALA A 148 1.28 15.62 1.29
N ASP A 149 0.09 16.08 1.66
CA ASP A 149 -0.06 17.36 2.35
C ASP A 149 0.18 17.11 3.85
N MET A 150 1.11 17.84 4.45
CA MET A 150 1.51 17.66 5.84
C MET A 150 1.43 18.98 6.60
N ILE A 151 1.13 18.90 7.90
CA ILE A 151 1.22 20.03 8.80
C ILE A 151 2.47 19.86 9.64
N ILE A 152 3.42 20.79 9.50
CA ILE A 152 4.62 20.81 10.36
C ILE A 152 4.20 21.40 11.70
N ASN A 153 4.24 20.58 12.74
CA ASN A 153 3.90 20.99 14.10
C ASN A 153 5.07 21.71 14.77
N CYS A 154 6.27 21.17 14.61
CA CYS A 154 7.46 21.71 15.24
C CYS A 154 8.70 21.29 14.44
N VAL A 155 9.71 22.15 14.46
CA VAL A 155 11.05 21.85 13.95
C VAL A 155 12.03 22.03 15.10
N THR A 156 12.72 20.97 15.51
CA THR A 156 13.68 21.03 16.60
C THR A 156 15.08 20.78 16.05
N HIS A 157 16.03 21.62 16.42
CA HIS A 157 17.45 21.39 16.12
C HIS A 157 17.95 20.29 17.07
N TYR A 158 18.43 19.18 16.50
CA TYR A 158 18.77 18.00 17.29
C TYR A 158 20.07 18.15 18.08
N ASP A 159 21.13 18.70 17.47
CA ASP A 159 22.44 18.86 18.10
C ASP A 159 23.16 20.09 17.54
N PRO A 160 23.53 21.07 18.38
CA PRO A 160 24.23 22.24 17.93
C PRO A 160 25.70 21.97 17.48
N THR A 161 26.23 20.78 17.79
CA THR A 161 27.60 20.41 17.39
C THR A 161 27.63 19.70 16.03
N ILE A 162 26.45 19.17 15.58
CA ILE A 162 26.29 18.57 14.26
C ILE A 162 25.48 19.56 13.41
N SER A 163 26.15 20.39 12.64
CA SER A 163 25.48 21.35 11.77
C SER A 163 24.56 20.63 10.77
N ASN A 164 23.29 21.04 10.72
CA ASN A 164 22.27 20.70 9.71
C ASN A 164 21.39 19.47 9.96
N PHE A 165 21.27 18.92 11.17
CA PHE A 165 20.22 17.98 11.49
C PHE A 165 19.03 18.64 12.19
N TYR A 166 17.84 18.46 11.59
CA TYR A 166 16.57 18.95 12.15
C TYR A 166 15.61 17.77 12.28
N ILE A 167 14.90 17.68 13.42
CA ILE A 167 13.75 16.81 13.56
C ILE A 167 12.52 17.61 13.17
N ILE A 168 11.80 17.13 12.18
CA ILE A 168 10.54 17.72 11.73
C ILE A 168 9.41 16.87 12.31
N HIS A 169 8.63 17.45 13.21
CA HIS A 169 7.44 16.80 13.73
C HIS A 169 6.27 17.08 12.78
N ILE A 170 5.75 16.03 12.16
CA ILE A 170 4.68 16.11 11.18
C ILE A 170 3.42 15.53 11.77
N ILE A 171 2.31 16.26 11.68
CA ILE A 171 0.97 15.74 11.94
C ILE A 171 0.32 15.49 10.60
N SER A 172 0.05 14.22 10.28
CA SER A 172 -0.72 13.87 9.09
C SER A 172 -2.22 14.01 9.40
N HIS A 173 -2.97 14.60 8.49
CA HIS A 173 -4.40 14.89 8.69
C HIS A 173 -5.28 13.62 8.70
N SER A 174 -4.78 12.47 8.26
CA SER A 174 -5.55 11.22 8.26
C SER A 174 -5.85 10.67 9.67
N ASN A 175 -5.23 11.23 10.71
CA ASN A 175 -5.33 10.78 12.10
C ASN A 175 -5.70 11.90 13.09
N MET A 176 -6.41 12.95 12.66
CA MET A 176 -6.84 14.00 13.61
C MET A 176 -7.87 13.53 14.65
N ASP A 177 -8.41 12.33 14.51
CA ASP A 177 -9.28 11.72 15.54
C ASP A 177 -8.52 10.85 16.56
N SER A 178 -7.24 10.58 16.33
CA SER A 178 -6.34 9.95 17.29
C SER A 178 -5.05 10.74 17.36
N LEU A 179 -4.83 11.48 18.44
CA LEU A 179 -3.61 12.24 18.73
C LEU A 179 -2.40 11.30 18.90
N GLY A 180 -1.88 10.80 17.79
CA GLY A 180 -0.64 10.06 17.71
C GLY A 180 0.43 10.92 17.03
N PHE A 181 1.42 11.39 17.78
CA PHE A 181 2.59 12.05 17.23
C PHE A 181 3.50 11.02 16.60
N ASP A 182 3.60 11.00 15.27
CA ASP A 182 4.59 10.19 14.57
C ASP A 182 5.87 10.99 14.34
N THR A 183 6.96 10.51 14.92
CA THR A 183 8.31 10.99 14.64
C THR A 183 8.85 10.19 13.45
N LEU A 184 9.03 10.83 12.30
CA LEU A 184 9.76 10.25 11.18
C LEU A 184 11.24 10.57 11.35
N TYR A 185 12.08 9.55 11.39
CA TYR A 185 13.55 9.65 11.35
C TYR A 185 14.06 9.64 9.93
#